data_e238c1e787abab43eac6ec863ebc80ae
#
_entry.id   e238c1e787abab43eac6ec863ebc80ae
#
_cell.length_a   1.000
_cell.length_b   1.000
_cell.length_c   1.000
_cell.angle_alpha   90.00
_cell.angle_beta   90.00
_cell.angle_gamma   90.00
#
_symmetry.space_group_name_H-M   'P 1'
#
loop_
_entity.id
_entity.type
_entity.pdbx_description
1 polymer ?
#
loop_
_entity_poly.entity_id
_entity_poly.type
_entity_poly.pdbx_seq_one_letter_code
_entity_poly.pdbx_strand_id
1 'polypeptide(L)'
;MISADVVIKVQFYDLDPMGIVWHGNYARFLEQARSALFQKISFGYREMAESGFVWPIVDMRIKYVRPIDLRTITVKATLVEYENRLKVNYVITDVDGGPILTKAHTIQVTVDRASNELCFETPAALVEKVRRWL
;
A
#
# COMPACT_ATOMS: atom_id res chain seq x y z
N MET A 1 -4.82 -5.44 13.84
CA MET A 1 -4.03 -5.28 12.60
C MET A 1 -3.52 -3.86 12.47
N ILE A 2 -2.35 -3.69 11.93
CA ILE A 2 -1.75 -2.37 11.76
C ILE A 2 -2.33 -1.73 10.50
N SER A 3 -2.77 -0.49 10.60
CA SER A 3 -3.29 0.26 9.46
C SER A 3 -2.85 1.71 9.49
N ALA A 4 -2.90 2.35 8.34
CA ALA A 4 -2.66 3.78 8.18
C ALA A 4 -3.60 4.33 7.12
N ASP A 5 -4.05 5.56 7.34
CA ASP A 5 -4.92 6.28 6.42
C ASP A 5 -4.16 7.45 5.82
N VAL A 6 -4.40 7.70 4.55
CA VAL A 6 -3.97 8.94 3.90
C VAL A 6 -5.18 9.61 3.26
N VAL A 7 -5.21 10.94 3.34
CA VAL A 7 -6.23 11.74 2.69
C VAL A 7 -5.62 12.28 1.41
N ILE A 8 -6.28 12.04 0.29
CA ILE A 8 -5.79 12.44 -1.03
C ILE A 8 -6.86 13.30 -1.70
N LYS A 9 -6.46 14.49 -2.14
CA LYS A 9 -7.30 15.33 -2.98
C LYS A 9 -7.05 14.95 -4.43
N VAL A 10 -8.06 14.34 -5.06
CA VAL A 10 -8.00 14.01 -6.48
C VAL A 10 -7.82 15.28 -7.28
N GLN A 11 -6.85 15.30 -8.19
CA GLN A 11 -6.53 16.45 -9.01
C GLN A 11 -7.19 16.32 -10.39
N PHE A 12 -7.38 17.45 -11.04
CA PHE A 12 -7.95 17.47 -12.39
C PHE A 12 -7.15 16.58 -13.35
N TYR A 13 -5.82 16.60 -13.22
CA TYR A 13 -4.94 15.77 -14.07
C TYR A 13 -4.97 14.28 -13.75
N ASP A 14 -5.66 13.86 -12.67
CA ASP A 14 -5.86 12.44 -12.38
C ASP A 14 -7.02 11.87 -13.19
N LEU A 15 -7.85 12.71 -13.78
CA LEU A 15 -9.09 12.29 -14.44
C LEU A 15 -8.85 11.91 -15.88
N ASP A 16 -9.68 10.99 -16.38
CA ASP A 16 -9.77 10.64 -17.79
C ASP A 16 -10.82 11.53 -18.49
N PRO A 17 -11.04 11.37 -19.80
CA PRO A 17 -12.04 12.17 -20.51
C PRO A 17 -13.48 12.02 -20.00
N MET A 18 -13.78 10.97 -19.24
CA MET A 18 -15.11 10.78 -18.65
C MET A 18 -15.30 11.52 -17.32
N GLY A 19 -14.27 12.21 -16.84
CA GLY A 19 -14.35 12.94 -15.58
C GLY A 19 -14.18 12.08 -14.35
N ILE A 20 -13.64 10.87 -14.48
CA ILE A 20 -13.34 9.98 -13.37
C ILE A 20 -11.85 9.66 -13.35
N VAL A 21 -11.35 9.25 -12.22
CA VAL A 21 -9.93 8.89 -12.08
C VAL A 21 -9.58 7.81 -13.11
N TRP A 22 -8.55 8.07 -13.90
CA TRP A 22 -8.07 7.08 -14.84
C TRP A 22 -7.58 5.85 -14.08
N HIS A 23 -7.99 4.66 -14.56
CA HIS A 23 -7.71 3.42 -13.85
C HIS A 23 -6.21 3.20 -13.58
N GLY A 24 -5.33 3.73 -14.40
CA GLY A 24 -3.89 3.62 -14.20
C GLY A 24 -3.33 4.49 -13.07
N ASN A 25 -4.10 5.41 -12.53
CA ASN A 25 -3.65 6.30 -11.45
C ASN A 25 -3.85 5.70 -10.05
N TYR A 26 -4.64 4.65 -9.92
CA TYR A 26 -4.96 4.07 -8.61
C TYR A 26 -3.72 3.56 -7.88
N ALA A 27 -2.76 2.99 -8.60
CA ALA A 27 -1.54 2.49 -8.01
C ALA A 27 -0.78 3.57 -7.22
N ARG A 28 -0.79 4.82 -7.70
CA ARG A 28 -0.17 5.95 -6.98
C ARG A 28 -0.85 6.23 -5.66
N PHE A 29 -2.16 6.14 -5.62
CA PHE A 29 -2.92 6.35 -4.38
C PHE A 29 -2.61 5.25 -3.36
N LEU A 30 -2.57 4.00 -3.82
CA LEU A 30 -2.22 2.87 -2.97
C LEU A 30 -0.79 3.00 -2.44
N GLU A 31 0.14 3.46 -3.27
CA GLU A 31 1.54 3.66 -2.89
C GLU A 31 1.69 4.64 -1.73
N GLN A 32 0.95 5.73 -1.75
CA GLN A 32 0.98 6.71 -0.66
C GLN A 32 0.51 6.09 0.66
N ALA A 33 -0.55 5.30 0.63
CA ALA A 33 -1.08 4.65 1.82
C ALA A 33 -0.12 3.58 2.35
N ARG A 34 0.49 2.81 1.44
CA ARG A 34 1.48 1.80 1.81
C ARG A 34 2.72 2.44 2.45
N SER A 35 3.19 3.53 1.86
CA SER A 35 4.31 4.29 2.41
C SER A 35 4.01 4.78 3.82
N ALA A 36 2.82 5.33 4.05
CA ALA A 36 2.40 5.78 5.37
C ALA A 36 2.34 4.63 6.37
N LEU A 37 1.85 3.46 5.94
CA LEU A 37 1.78 2.27 6.77
C LEU A 37 3.16 1.82 7.26
N PHE A 38 4.12 1.70 6.35
CA PHE A 38 5.47 1.25 6.73
C PHE A 38 6.24 2.32 7.49
N GLN A 39 6.02 3.60 7.23
CA GLN A 39 6.59 4.66 8.05
C GLN A 39 6.04 4.63 9.47
N LYS A 40 4.78 4.30 9.64
CA LYS A 40 4.16 4.18 10.95
C LYS A 40 4.87 3.17 11.85
N ILE A 41 5.30 2.06 11.29
CA ILE A 41 6.03 1.03 12.02
C ILE A 41 7.55 1.26 12.02
N SER A 42 8.00 2.43 11.60
CA SER A 42 9.42 2.81 11.53
C SER A 42 10.25 1.91 10.61
N PHE A 43 9.63 1.44 9.54
CA PHE A 43 10.30 0.67 8.49
C PHE A 43 9.92 1.19 7.13
N GLY A 44 10.15 2.49 6.91
CA GLY A 44 9.86 3.16 5.66
C GLY A 44 10.92 2.92 4.60
N TYR A 45 10.85 3.72 3.57
CA TYR A 45 11.70 3.58 2.38
C TYR A 45 13.19 3.58 2.71
N ARG A 46 13.62 4.46 3.64
CA ARG A 46 15.03 4.56 4.04
C ARG A 46 15.50 3.27 4.71
N GLU A 47 14.75 2.77 5.66
CA GLU A 47 15.09 1.55 6.41
C GLU A 47 15.12 0.34 5.49
N MET A 48 14.20 0.26 4.53
CA MET A 48 14.22 -0.78 3.51
C MET A 48 15.48 -0.69 2.66
N ALA A 49 15.84 0.51 2.21
CA ALA A 49 17.02 0.72 1.36
C ALA A 49 18.31 0.34 2.08
N GLU A 50 18.39 0.54 3.39
CA GLU A 50 19.57 0.26 4.21
C GLU A 50 19.64 -1.19 4.70
N SER A 51 18.58 -1.97 4.55
CA SER A 51 18.45 -3.30 5.13
C SER A 51 19.25 -4.40 4.44
N GLY A 52 19.67 -4.20 3.21
CA GLY A 52 20.29 -5.24 2.39
C GLY A 52 19.29 -6.12 1.65
N PHE A 53 18.01 -5.84 1.79
CA PHE A 53 16.92 -6.55 1.11
C PHE A 53 16.12 -5.58 0.24
N VAL A 54 15.36 -6.14 -0.70
CA VAL A 54 14.38 -5.41 -1.49
C VAL A 54 13.03 -6.13 -1.39
N TRP A 55 11.94 -5.36 -1.53
CA TRP A 55 10.58 -5.89 -1.41
C TRP A 55 9.78 -5.54 -2.66
N PRO A 56 10.03 -6.21 -3.79
CA PRO A 56 9.26 -5.94 -4.99
C PRO A 56 7.80 -6.34 -4.83
N ILE A 57 6.93 -5.56 -5.44
CA ILE A 57 5.53 -5.96 -5.59
C ILE A 57 5.48 -7.03 -6.68
N VAL A 58 4.91 -8.18 -6.34
CA VAL A 58 4.77 -9.30 -7.27
C VAL A 58 3.31 -9.56 -7.65
N ASP A 59 2.37 -8.99 -6.92
CA ASP A 59 0.96 -9.14 -7.20
C ASP A 59 0.22 -7.88 -6.75
N MET A 60 -0.66 -7.38 -7.59
CA MET A 60 -1.51 -6.24 -7.31
C MET A 60 -2.89 -6.52 -7.91
N ARG A 61 -3.91 -6.37 -7.10
CA ARG A 61 -5.28 -6.46 -7.57
C ARG A 61 -6.05 -5.22 -7.15
N ILE A 62 -6.78 -4.64 -8.08
CA ILE A 62 -7.63 -3.47 -7.82
C ILE A 62 -9.03 -3.79 -8.32
N LYS A 63 -10.01 -3.66 -7.43
CA LYS A 63 -11.41 -3.78 -7.80
C LYS A 63 -12.04 -2.39 -7.77
N TYR A 64 -12.43 -1.91 -8.91
CA TYR A 64 -13.06 -0.60 -9.10
C TYR A 64 -14.55 -0.72 -8.80
N VAL A 65 -14.90 -0.66 -7.51
CA VAL A 65 -16.29 -0.90 -7.08
C VAL A 65 -17.20 0.23 -7.58
N ARG A 66 -16.74 1.48 -7.43
CA ARG A 66 -17.43 2.67 -7.91
C ARG A 66 -16.40 3.64 -8.49
N PRO A 67 -16.75 4.37 -9.56
CA PRO A 67 -15.82 5.37 -10.11
C PRO A 67 -15.56 6.48 -9.09
N ILE A 68 -14.38 7.08 -9.18
CA ILE A 68 -13.98 8.21 -8.34
C ILE A 68 -13.92 9.45 -9.24
N ASP A 69 -14.72 10.44 -8.91
CA ASP A 69 -14.70 11.72 -9.60
C ASP A 69 -13.77 12.72 -8.86
N LEU A 70 -13.87 14.00 -9.18
CA LEU A 70 -13.08 15.05 -8.53
C LEU A 70 -13.58 15.27 -7.11
N ARG A 71 -12.92 14.63 -6.16
CA ARG A 71 -13.25 14.70 -4.74
C ARG A 71 -12.03 14.46 -3.88
N THR A 72 -12.16 14.60 -2.57
CA THR A 72 -11.15 14.18 -1.62
C THR A 72 -11.51 12.78 -1.11
N ILE A 73 -10.53 11.90 -1.07
CA ILE A 73 -10.70 10.49 -0.69
C ILE A 73 -9.81 10.13 0.48
N THR A 74 -10.18 9.06 1.17
CA THR A 74 -9.33 8.42 2.18
C THR A 74 -8.93 7.06 1.66
N VAL A 75 -7.63 6.77 1.71
CA VAL A 75 -7.09 5.45 1.38
C VAL A 75 -6.57 4.84 2.66
N LYS A 76 -7.15 3.73 3.06
CA LYS A 76 -6.72 2.97 4.24
C LYS A 76 -5.94 1.75 3.80
N ALA A 77 -4.70 1.64 4.29
CA ALA A 77 -3.84 0.48 4.07
C ALA A 77 -3.76 -0.32 5.37
N THR A 78 -3.95 -1.62 5.29
CA THR A 78 -3.89 -2.54 6.44
C THR A 78 -2.93 -3.67 6.13
N LEU A 79 -1.95 -3.89 7.00
CA LEU A 79 -1.03 -5.01 6.88
C LEU A 79 -1.71 -6.28 7.38
N VAL A 80 -1.98 -7.22 6.49
CA VAL A 80 -2.71 -8.45 6.81
C VAL A 80 -1.85 -9.70 6.87
N GLU A 81 -0.69 -9.69 6.21
CA GLU A 81 0.31 -10.76 6.30
C GLU A 81 1.70 -10.13 6.33
N TYR A 82 2.60 -10.66 7.15
CA TYR A 82 3.96 -10.11 7.25
C TYR A 82 5.06 -11.17 7.44
N GLU A 83 4.72 -12.39 7.81
CA GLU A 83 5.72 -13.39 8.22
C GLU A 83 6.52 -13.96 7.05
N ASN A 84 5.85 -14.32 5.96
CA ASN A 84 6.50 -14.88 4.79
C ASN A 84 6.44 -13.98 3.57
N ARG A 85 5.51 -13.05 3.58
CA ARG A 85 5.32 -12.04 2.55
C ARG A 85 4.61 -10.85 3.17
N LEU A 86 4.65 -9.72 2.50
CA LEU A 86 3.91 -8.55 2.95
C LEU A 86 2.66 -8.42 2.10
N LYS A 87 1.51 -8.66 2.71
CA LYS A 87 0.23 -8.40 2.05
C LYS A 87 -0.44 -7.22 2.71
N VAL A 88 -0.76 -6.23 1.89
CA VAL A 88 -1.46 -5.03 2.33
C VAL A 88 -2.80 -4.96 1.62
N ASN A 89 -3.86 -4.81 2.38
CA ASN A 89 -5.19 -4.56 1.84
C ASN A 89 -5.47 -3.06 1.87
N TYR A 90 -6.18 -2.58 0.86
CA TYR A 90 -6.53 -1.17 0.72
C TYR A 90 -8.03 -1.00 0.56
N VAL A 91 -8.55 0.04 1.15
CA VAL A 91 -9.94 0.46 0.95
C VAL A 91 -9.93 1.96 0.68
N ILE A 92 -10.57 2.37 -0.40
CA ILE A 92 -10.76 3.79 -0.71
C ILE A 92 -12.22 4.14 -0.49
N THR A 93 -12.45 5.21 0.27
CA THR A 93 -13.76 5.79 0.52
C THR A 93 -13.71 7.28 0.28
N ASP A 94 -14.86 7.94 0.31
CA ASP A 94 -14.89 9.40 0.39
C ASP A 94 -14.20 9.85 1.68
N VAL A 95 -13.72 11.08 1.73
CA VAL A 95 -13.04 11.60 2.92
C VAL A 95 -13.91 11.51 4.17
N ASP A 96 -15.21 11.67 4.02
CA ASP A 96 -16.17 11.59 5.12
C ASP A 96 -16.63 10.15 5.43
N GLY A 97 -16.09 9.18 4.73
CA GLY A 97 -16.51 7.79 4.84
C GLY A 97 -17.59 7.45 3.83
N GLY A 98 -18.47 6.52 4.18
CA GLY A 98 -19.55 6.10 3.29
C GLY A 98 -19.22 4.84 2.50
N PRO A 99 -19.82 4.66 1.32
CA PRO A 99 -19.63 3.44 0.54
C PRO A 99 -18.18 3.23 0.12
N ILE A 100 -17.78 1.98 0.00
CA ILE A 100 -16.48 1.62 -0.53
C ILE A 100 -16.45 1.96 -2.02
N LEU A 101 -15.46 2.74 -2.43
CA LEU A 101 -15.23 3.09 -3.82
C LEU A 101 -14.28 2.11 -4.51
N THR A 102 -13.27 1.63 -3.77
CA THR A 102 -12.25 0.75 -4.30
C THR A 102 -11.79 -0.22 -3.22
N LYS A 103 -11.56 -1.47 -3.63
CA LYS A 103 -10.88 -2.48 -2.82
C LYS A 103 -9.65 -2.94 -3.57
N ALA A 104 -8.55 -3.13 -2.87
CA ALA A 104 -7.32 -3.55 -3.51
C ALA A 104 -6.44 -4.34 -2.54
N HIS A 105 -5.44 -5.03 -3.09
CA HIS A 105 -4.35 -5.55 -2.29
C HIS A 105 -3.06 -5.55 -3.09
N THR A 106 -1.95 -5.53 -2.38
CA THR A 106 -0.62 -5.73 -2.94
C THR A 106 0.08 -6.83 -2.15
N ILE A 107 0.91 -7.60 -2.85
CA ILE A 107 1.77 -8.60 -2.24
C ILE A 107 3.21 -8.27 -2.62
N GLN A 108 4.07 -8.20 -1.61
CA GLN A 108 5.50 -8.01 -1.78
C GLN A 108 6.21 -9.23 -1.21
N VAL A 109 7.25 -9.66 -1.89
CA VAL A 109 8.17 -10.70 -1.39
C VAL A 109 9.47 -10.04 -1.00
N THR A 110 10.32 -10.75 -0.25
CA THR A 110 11.64 -10.27 0.13
C THR A 110 12.69 -10.94 -0.73
N VAL A 111 13.60 -10.15 -1.28
CA VAL A 111 14.72 -10.64 -2.07
C VAL A 111 16.01 -10.12 -1.45
N ASP A 112 16.98 -11.02 -1.23
CA ASP A 112 18.31 -10.64 -0.76
C ASP A 112 19.03 -9.90 -1.89
N ARG A 113 19.47 -8.67 -1.59
CA ARG A 113 20.07 -7.83 -2.62
C ARG A 113 21.39 -8.38 -3.14
N ALA A 114 22.20 -8.95 -2.26
CA ALA A 114 23.53 -9.46 -2.62
C ALA A 114 23.46 -10.74 -3.47
N SER A 115 22.61 -11.69 -3.07
CA SER A 115 22.48 -12.98 -3.75
C SER A 115 21.39 -12.98 -4.83
N ASN A 116 20.50 -12.00 -4.80
CA ASN A 116 19.31 -11.94 -5.65
C ASN A 116 18.39 -13.15 -5.47
N GLU A 117 18.42 -13.75 -4.30
CA GLU A 117 17.58 -14.90 -3.97
C GLU A 117 16.34 -14.51 -3.21
N LEU A 118 15.25 -15.19 -3.49
CA LEU A 118 13.98 -15.05 -2.78
C LEU A 118 14.12 -15.58 -1.35
N CYS A 119 13.69 -14.77 -0.38
CA CYS A 119 13.63 -15.18 1.01
C CYS A 119 12.27 -15.79 1.31
N PHE A 120 12.26 -16.93 2.01
CA PHE A 120 11.02 -17.58 2.42
C PHE A 120 10.37 -16.89 3.61
N GLU A 121 11.16 -16.18 4.40
CA GLU A 121 10.68 -15.47 5.58
C GLU A 121 11.02 -13.99 5.48
N THR A 122 10.13 -13.16 6.00
CA THR A 122 10.41 -11.74 6.13
C THR A 122 11.56 -11.55 7.11
N PRO A 123 12.55 -10.70 6.78
CA PRO A 123 13.68 -10.45 7.68
C PRO A 123 13.26 -10.00 9.07
N ALA A 124 14.01 -10.47 10.08
CA ALA A 124 13.71 -10.20 11.48
C ALA A 124 13.58 -8.71 11.79
N ALA A 125 14.38 -7.88 11.13
CA ALA A 125 14.33 -6.43 11.34
C ALA A 125 12.94 -5.84 11.08
N LEU A 126 12.26 -6.31 10.03
CA LEU A 126 10.90 -5.87 9.75
C LEU A 126 9.88 -6.54 10.68
N VAL A 127 10.00 -7.85 10.88
CA VAL A 127 9.09 -8.62 11.73
C VAL A 127 9.05 -8.04 13.15
N GLU A 128 10.19 -7.67 13.71
CA GLU A 128 10.26 -7.08 15.04
C GLU A 128 9.53 -5.74 15.11
N LYS A 129 9.65 -4.92 14.08
CA LYS A 129 8.94 -3.65 13.99
C LYS A 129 7.43 -3.86 13.97
N VAL A 130 6.96 -4.84 13.20
CA VAL A 130 5.54 -5.19 13.15
C VAL A 130 5.06 -5.67 14.53
N ARG A 131 5.80 -6.57 15.16
CA ARG A 131 5.40 -7.15 16.44
C ARG A 131 5.26 -6.14 17.57
N ARG A 132 5.98 -5.04 17.52
CA ARG A 132 5.84 -3.96 18.51
C ARG A 132 4.47 -3.31 18.48
N TRP A 133 3.73 -3.47 17.40
CA TRP A 133 2.40 -2.90 17.22
C TRP A 133 1.25 -3.89 17.44
N LEU A 134 1.58 -5.13 17.70
CA LEU A 134 0.57 -6.19 17.93
C LEU A 134 0.22 -6.41 19.44
#